data_5a1b23f55e3ec5921adbdd126c7b790d
#
_entry.id   5a1b23f55e3ec5921adbdd126c7b790d
#
_cell.length_a   1.000
_cell.length_b   1.000
_cell.length_c   1.000
_cell.angle_alpha   90.00
_cell.angle_beta   90.00
_cell.angle_gamma   90.00
#
_symmetry.space_group_name_H-M   'P 1'
#
loop_
_entity.id
_entity.type
_entity.pdbx_description
1 polymer ?
#
loop_
_entity_poly.entity_id
_entity_poly.type
_entity_poly.pdbx_seq_one_letter_code
_entity_poly.pdbx_strand_id
1 'polypeptide(L)'
;ATLIQRAILTQSIYEHWATADSLDALHATIKRQTAHLWPMYATASWKFSIDAFQGGTARTSAQRNALINTFRYLPLKGPIRMTEPDLELTIFEEYNPKAPHPHTYHFGRLVSKTSARDMANHFDLKKRPYISTTSMAADLTLVTANIALAGPGKLFYDPFAGTGSFPLAASAFGAVSWGSDIDGRA
;
A
#
# COMPACT_ATOMS: atom_id res chain seq x y z
N ALA A 1 11.90 -6.65 -1.31
CA ALA A 1 10.52 -7.08 -1.60
C ALA A 1 9.95 -7.97 -0.50
N THR A 2 10.73 -8.86 0.12
CA THR A 2 10.24 -9.85 1.11
C THR A 2 9.67 -9.21 2.38
N LEU A 3 10.25 -8.11 2.84
CA LEU A 3 9.85 -7.47 4.11
C LEU A 3 8.40 -6.97 4.09
N ILE A 4 7.95 -6.43 2.98
CA ILE A 4 6.61 -5.82 2.89
C ILE A 4 5.51 -6.83 2.56
N GLN A 5 5.84 -8.03 2.06
CA GLN A 5 4.84 -9.00 1.63
C GLN A 5 3.89 -9.46 2.75
N ARG A 6 4.34 -9.43 4.01
CA ARG A 6 3.55 -9.78 5.19
C ARG A 6 3.13 -8.57 6.04
N ALA A 7 3.46 -7.37 5.60
CA ALA A 7 3.17 -6.14 6.34
C ALA A 7 1.72 -5.69 6.09
N ILE A 8 0.76 -6.25 6.82
CA ILE A 8 -0.68 -6.05 6.62
C ILE A 8 -1.07 -4.57 6.77
N LEU A 9 -0.46 -3.86 7.70
CA LEU A 9 -0.77 -2.46 7.99
C LEU A 9 0.08 -1.46 7.18
N THR A 10 1.04 -1.96 6.39
CA THR A 10 1.86 -1.13 5.50
C THR A 10 1.36 -1.29 4.08
N GLN A 11 0.97 -0.21 3.44
CA GLN A 11 0.47 -0.25 2.06
C GLN A 11 1.61 -0.25 1.03
N SER A 12 2.59 0.62 1.22
CA SER A 12 3.69 0.82 0.27
C SER A 12 4.92 1.38 0.96
N ILE A 13 6.08 1.17 0.36
CA ILE A 13 7.35 1.79 0.76
C ILE A 13 7.82 2.68 -0.38
N TYR A 14 8.19 3.89 -0.06
CA TYR A 14 8.70 4.88 -1.01
C TYR A 14 10.10 5.30 -0.65
N GLU A 15 10.93 5.49 -1.66
CA GLU A 15 12.15 6.26 -1.55
C GLU A 15 11.78 7.74 -1.56
N HIS A 16 12.04 8.42 -0.46
CA HIS A 16 11.71 9.83 -0.32
C HIS A 16 12.70 10.71 -1.07
N TRP A 17 12.20 11.57 -1.97
CA TRP A 17 13.01 12.46 -2.78
C TRP A 17 12.94 13.91 -2.33
N ALA A 18 11.78 14.39 -1.88
CA ALA A 18 11.61 15.77 -1.44
C ALA A 18 10.36 15.96 -0.57
N THR A 19 10.41 16.97 0.30
CA THR A 19 9.27 17.52 1.03
C THR A 19 9.34 19.04 1.00
N ALA A 20 8.18 19.69 0.85
CA ALA A 20 8.06 21.14 0.91
C ALA A 20 6.61 21.57 1.26
N ASP A 21 6.45 22.81 1.67
CA ASP A 21 5.17 23.45 1.99
C ASP A 21 4.43 24.03 0.76
N SER A 22 5.10 24.05 -0.39
CA SER A 22 4.53 24.52 -1.65
C SER A 22 5.06 23.72 -2.83
N LEU A 23 4.32 23.75 -3.95
CA LEU A 23 4.71 23.02 -5.16
C LEU A 23 6.01 23.57 -5.75
N ASP A 24 6.19 24.89 -5.74
CA ASP A 24 7.39 25.54 -6.25
C ASP A 24 8.63 25.19 -5.43
N ALA A 25 8.52 25.20 -4.11
CA ALA A 25 9.57 24.77 -3.20
C ALA A 25 9.89 23.27 -3.36
N LEU A 26 8.85 22.43 -3.60
CA LEU A 26 9.02 21.02 -3.89
C LEU A 26 9.85 20.83 -5.16
N HIS A 27 9.51 21.52 -6.26
CA HIS A 27 10.24 21.43 -7.52
C HIS A 27 11.71 21.88 -7.37
N ALA A 28 11.95 22.97 -6.63
CA ALA A 28 13.30 23.43 -6.34
C ALA A 28 14.11 22.37 -5.56
N THR A 29 13.48 21.75 -4.56
CA THR A 29 14.12 20.72 -3.74
C THR A 29 14.41 19.45 -4.54
N ILE A 30 13.48 18.98 -5.36
CA ILE A 30 13.69 17.83 -6.26
C ILE A 30 14.88 18.07 -7.18
N LYS A 31 14.92 19.22 -7.87
CA LYS A 31 16.02 19.56 -8.77
C LYS A 31 17.38 19.57 -8.07
N ARG A 32 17.44 20.12 -6.86
CA ARG A 32 18.67 20.21 -6.08
C ARG A 32 19.13 18.86 -5.54
N GLN A 33 18.21 18.05 -5.01
CA GLN A 33 18.57 16.84 -4.26
C GLN A 33 18.63 15.58 -5.11
N THR A 34 17.87 15.51 -6.22
CA THR A 34 17.68 14.24 -6.94
C THR A 34 18.23 14.23 -8.37
N ALA A 35 18.78 15.34 -8.86
CA ALA A 35 19.28 15.42 -10.24
C ALA A 35 20.29 14.31 -10.59
N HIS A 36 21.08 13.87 -9.63
CA HIS A 36 22.05 12.79 -9.80
C HIS A 36 21.41 11.41 -10.03
N LEU A 37 20.14 11.23 -9.64
CA LEU A 37 19.39 9.97 -9.82
C LEU A 37 18.76 9.88 -11.23
N TRP A 38 18.47 11.01 -11.87
CA TRP A 38 17.67 11.06 -13.09
C TRP A 38 18.23 10.24 -14.27
N PRO A 39 19.56 10.20 -14.50
CA PRO A 39 20.12 9.39 -15.58
C PRO A 39 19.75 7.90 -15.49
N MET A 40 19.60 7.38 -14.26
CA MET A 40 19.27 5.98 -14.03
C MET A 40 17.85 5.61 -14.52
N TYR A 41 16.95 6.60 -14.58
CA TYR A 41 15.54 6.41 -14.93
C TYR A 41 15.16 6.99 -16.29
N ALA A 42 16.12 7.54 -17.03
CA ALA A 42 15.84 8.30 -18.25
C ALA A 42 15.06 7.49 -19.32
N THR A 43 15.33 6.19 -19.43
CA THR A 43 14.71 5.28 -20.42
C THR A 43 13.70 4.31 -19.81
N ALA A 44 13.53 4.32 -18.49
CA ALA A 44 12.59 3.47 -17.78
C ALA A 44 11.13 3.81 -18.17
N SER A 45 10.27 2.81 -18.23
CA SER A 45 8.84 3.06 -18.31
C SER A 45 8.35 3.70 -17.01
N TRP A 46 7.47 4.68 -17.11
CA TRP A 46 7.12 5.47 -15.94
C TRP A 46 5.64 5.77 -15.82
N LYS A 47 5.23 6.11 -14.58
CA LYS A 47 3.90 6.57 -14.22
C LYS A 47 4.00 7.57 -13.09
N PHE A 48 3.09 8.55 -13.09
CA PHE A 48 2.80 9.40 -11.92
C PHE A 48 1.55 8.94 -11.20
N SER A 49 1.62 8.94 -9.87
CA SER A 49 0.48 8.77 -8.96
C SER A 49 0.34 10.02 -8.10
N ILE A 50 -0.88 10.36 -7.72
CA ILE A 50 -1.18 11.45 -6.79
C ILE A 50 -2.01 10.85 -5.67
N ASP A 51 -1.56 11.04 -4.45
CA ASP A 51 -2.23 10.58 -3.23
C ASP A 51 -2.48 11.76 -2.30
N ALA A 52 -3.64 11.78 -1.65
CA ALA A 52 -4.05 12.85 -0.76
C ALA A 52 -4.43 12.31 0.61
N PHE A 53 -3.82 12.87 1.66
CA PHE A 53 -4.07 12.49 3.04
C PHE A 53 -4.88 13.57 3.78
N GLN A 54 -5.92 13.16 4.48
CA GLN A 54 -6.85 14.00 5.26
C GLN A 54 -7.63 15.06 4.48
N GLY A 55 -7.62 15.01 3.14
CA GLY A 55 -8.34 16.00 2.33
C GLY A 55 -8.20 15.71 0.85
N GLY A 56 -8.37 16.79 0.08
CA GLY A 56 -8.34 16.72 -1.38
C GLY A 56 -9.68 16.34 -1.98
N THR A 57 -10.02 17.01 -3.06
CA THR A 57 -11.19 16.68 -3.89
C THR A 57 -10.76 15.79 -5.06
N ALA A 58 -11.68 14.97 -5.55
CA ALA A 58 -11.44 14.19 -6.75
C ALA A 58 -11.06 15.13 -7.91
N ARG A 59 -9.86 14.98 -8.46
CA ARG A 59 -9.39 15.76 -9.60
C ARG A 59 -9.93 15.19 -10.89
N THR A 60 -10.28 16.08 -11.81
CA THR A 60 -10.51 15.72 -13.21
C THR A 60 -9.21 15.27 -13.86
N SER A 61 -9.31 14.53 -14.97
CA SER A 61 -8.13 14.11 -15.74
C SER A 61 -7.29 15.33 -16.21
N ALA A 62 -7.94 16.44 -16.57
CA ALA A 62 -7.26 17.67 -16.98
C ALA A 62 -6.43 18.26 -15.81
N GLN A 63 -6.99 18.31 -14.60
CA GLN A 63 -6.29 18.81 -13.40
C GLN A 63 -5.11 17.91 -13.00
N ARG A 64 -5.27 16.58 -13.11
CA ARG A 64 -4.16 15.63 -12.89
C ARG A 64 -3.03 15.87 -13.89
N ASN A 65 -3.37 15.97 -15.17
CA ASN A 65 -2.40 16.20 -16.22
C ASN A 65 -1.69 17.56 -16.06
N ALA A 66 -2.41 18.59 -15.65
CA ALA A 66 -1.81 19.90 -15.36
C ALA A 66 -0.75 19.79 -14.26
N LEU A 67 -1.07 19.11 -13.15
CA LEU A 67 -0.12 18.89 -12.05
C LEU A 67 1.09 18.05 -12.52
N ILE A 68 0.87 16.94 -13.21
CA ILE A 68 1.96 16.08 -13.71
C ILE A 68 2.85 16.86 -14.69
N ASN A 69 2.27 17.72 -15.51
CA ASN A 69 3.01 18.53 -16.48
C ASN A 69 3.98 19.53 -15.82
N THR A 70 3.80 19.90 -14.56
CA THR A 70 4.78 20.74 -13.82
C THR A 70 6.10 20.00 -13.61
N PHE A 71 6.14 18.68 -13.70
CA PHE A 71 7.33 17.82 -13.56
C PHE A 71 8.06 17.53 -14.89
N ARG A 72 7.71 18.22 -16.00
CA ARG A 72 8.34 18.01 -17.33
C ARG A 72 9.85 18.22 -17.38
N TYR A 73 10.44 18.84 -16.35
CA TYR A 73 11.89 18.98 -16.25
C TYR A 73 12.60 17.65 -15.92
N LEU A 74 11.89 16.64 -15.43
CA LEU A 74 12.45 15.30 -15.26
C LEU A 74 12.70 14.70 -16.65
N PRO A 75 13.91 14.21 -16.96
CA PRO A 75 14.29 13.76 -18.29
C PRO A 75 13.80 12.34 -18.58
N LEU A 76 12.51 12.07 -18.35
CA LEU A 76 11.89 10.77 -18.56
C LEU A 76 11.54 10.61 -20.03
N LYS A 77 12.30 9.81 -20.76
CA LYS A 77 12.13 9.53 -22.20
C LYS A 77 11.46 8.18 -22.46
N GLY A 78 11.35 7.33 -21.45
CA GLY A 78 10.71 6.03 -21.57
C GLY A 78 9.20 6.12 -21.77
N PRO A 79 8.53 5.01 -22.12
CA PRO A 79 7.08 5.00 -22.35
C PRO A 79 6.31 5.16 -21.05
N ILE A 80 5.12 5.78 -21.15
CA ILE A 80 4.16 5.79 -20.05
C ILE A 80 3.50 4.40 -19.97
N ARG A 81 3.58 3.77 -18.80
CA ARG A 81 2.97 2.47 -18.53
C ARG A 81 2.14 2.53 -17.26
N MET A 82 0.82 2.35 -17.38
CA MET A 82 -0.11 2.45 -16.25
C MET A 82 -0.07 1.22 -15.33
N THR A 83 0.28 0.05 -15.88
CA THR A 83 0.40 -1.22 -15.14
C THR A 83 1.87 -1.61 -15.09
N GLU A 84 2.37 -1.92 -13.90
CA GLU A 84 3.76 -2.37 -13.65
C GLU A 84 4.83 -1.53 -14.37
N PRO A 85 4.88 -0.21 -14.15
CA PRO A 85 5.96 0.61 -14.66
C PRO A 85 7.27 0.28 -13.92
N ASP A 86 8.41 0.50 -14.59
CA ASP A 86 9.72 0.40 -13.96
C ASP A 86 9.95 1.50 -12.91
N LEU A 87 9.31 2.66 -13.12
CA LEU A 87 9.37 3.84 -12.26
C LEU A 87 7.97 4.37 -11.96
N GLU A 88 7.51 4.26 -10.73
CA GLU A 88 6.30 4.94 -10.25
C GLU A 88 6.70 6.09 -9.32
N LEU A 89 6.43 7.32 -9.76
CA LEU A 89 6.65 8.53 -8.99
C LEU A 89 5.32 8.98 -8.37
N THR A 90 5.33 9.28 -7.08
CA THR A 90 4.12 9.65 -6.36
C THR A 90 4.27 11.02 -5.73
N ILE A 91 3.27 11.86 -5.95
CA ILE A 91 3.07 13.13 -5.28
C ILE A 91 2.08 12.88 -4.15
N PHE A 92 2.50 13.10 -2.91
CA PHE A 92 1.63 13.06 -1.74
C PHE A 92 1.28 14.47 -1.33
N GLU A 93 0.00 14.69 -1.08
CA GLU A 93 -0.55 15.96 -0.63
C GLU A 93 -1.14 15.79 0.75
N GLU A 94 -0.59 16.46 1.72
CA GLU A 94 -1.08 16.45 3.09
C GLU A 94 -1.96 17.68 3.34
N TYR A 95 -3.19 17.44 3.79
CA TYR A 95 -4.18 18.48 4.06
C TYR A 95 -4.45 18.58 5.56
N ASN A 96 -4.64 19.76 6.05
CA ASN A 96 -5.35 19.95 7.32
C ASN A 96 -6.83 19.59 7.13
N PRO A 97 -7.51 19.05 8.14
CA PRO A 97 -8.92 18.71 8.03
C PRO A 97 -9.76 19.89 7.51
N LYS A 98 -10.51 19.64 6.41
CA LYS A 98 -11.37 20.63 5.74
C LYS A 98 -10.63 21.77 5.02
N ALA A 99 -9.30 21.76 4.95
CA ALA A 99 -8.56 22.76 4.20
C ALA A 99 -8.75 22.57 2.68
N PRO A 100 -8.90 23.66 1.90
CA PRO A 100 -9.07 23.57 0.45
C PRO A 100 -7.77 23.25 -0.29
N HIS A 101 -6.61 23.49 0.34
CA HIS A 101 -5.30 23.29 -0.25
C HIS A 101 -4.41 22.48 0.68
N PRO A 102 -3.48 21.67 0.13
CA PRO A 102 -2.50 20.96 0.94
C PRO A 102 -1.55 21.95 1.61
N HIS A 103 -1.10 21.60 2.82
CA HIS A 103 -0.10 22.37 3.56
C HIS A 103 1.30 21.82 3.42
N THR A 104 1.41 20.54 3.00
CA THR A 104 2.69 19.88 2.75
C THR A 104 2.60 18.98 1.54
N TYR A 105 3.66 18.96 0.76
CA TYR A 105 3.84 18.06 -0.37
C TYR A 105 5.04 17.18 -0.13
N HIS A 106 4.89 15.88 -0.40
CA HIS A 106 6.00 14.95 -0.44
C HIS A 106 6.10 14.34 -1.83
N PHE A 107 7.30 14.04 -2.27
CA PHE A 107 7.56 13.42 -3.55
C PHE A 107 8.52 12.26 -3.39
N GLY A 108 8.20 11.14 -4.03
CA GLY A 108 9.03 9.96 -3.91
C GLY A 108 8.79 8.92 -4.99
N ARG A 109 9.71 7.97 -5.05
CA ARG A 109 9.66 6.81 -5.93
C ARG A 109 9.12 5.61 -5.16
N LEU A 110 8.14 4.92 -5.73
CA LEU A 110 7.66 3.66 -5.19
C LEU A 110 8.78 2.60 -5.23
N VAL A 111 9.07 2.00 -4.09
CA VAL A 111 10.03 0.89 -3.96
C VAL A 111 9.29 -0.44 -3.98
N SER A 112 8.20 -0.54 -3.23
CA SER A 112 7.41 -1.77 -3.15
C SER A 112 6.00 -1.49 -2.65
N LYS A 113 5.05 -2.30 -3.13
CA LYS A 113 3.67 -2.38 -2.61
C LYS A 113 3.47 -3.70 -1.89
N THR A 114 2.62 -3.69 -0.88
CA THR A 114 2.18 -4.92 -0.22
C THR A 114 1.07 -5.58 -1.03
N SER A 115 1.02 -6.91 -0.98
CA SER A 115 -0.15 -7.70 -1.39
C SER A 115 -1.14 -7.90 -0.23
N ALA A 116 -0.90 -7.30 0.92
CA ALA A 116 -1.70 -7.52 2.12
C ALA A 116 -3.18 -7.14 1.95
N ARG A 117 -3.47 -6.08 1.18
CA ARG A 117 -4.85 -5.70 0.88
C ARG A 117 -5.56 -6.75 0.02
N ASP A 118 -4.86 -7.32 -0.96
CA ASP A 118 -5.43 -8.39 -1.80
C ASP A 118 -5.67 -9.65 -0.97
N MET A 119 -4.75 -9.95 -0.05
CA MET A 119 -4.89 -11.03 0.91
C MET A 119 -6.08 -10.78 1.86
N ALA A 120 -6.22 -9.58 2.42
CA ALA A 120 -7.37 -9.24 3.26
C ALA A 120 -8.69 -9.32 2.49
N ASN A 121 -8.73 -8.85 1.24
CA ASN A 121 -9.88 -8.97 0.36
C ASN A 121 -10.20 -10.42 -0.02
N HIS A 122 -9.18 -11.28 -0.16
CA HIS A 122 -9.37 -12.70 -0.42
C HIS A 122 -10.08 -13.40 0.76
N PHE A 123 -9.72 -13.04 1.98
CA PHE A 123 -10.29 -13.59 3.22
C PHE A 123 -11.48 -12.79 3.77
N ASP A 124 -12.04 -11.85 3.00
CA ASP A 124 -13.20 -11.06 3.41
C ASP A 124 -14.35 -12.00 3.87
N LEU A 125 -14.90 -11.69 5.04
CA LEU A 125 -16.00 -12.43 5.66
C LEU A 125 -17.20 -12.58 4.71
N LYS A 126 -17.49 -11.56 3.91
CA LYS A 126 -18.61 -11.57 2.94
C LYS A 126 -18.47 -12.64 1.86
N LYS A 127 -17.29 -13.18 1.65
CA LYS A 127 -17.01 -14.23 0.66
C LYS A 127 -17.07 -15.64 1.24
N ARG A 128 -17.29 -15.77 2.54
CA ARG A 128 -17.33 -17.06 3.22
C ARG A 128 -18.73 -17.66 3.17
N PRO A 129 -18.84 -18.99 2.99
CA PRO A 129 -20.13 -19.68 3.00
C PRO A 129 -20.79 -19.65 4.38
N TYR A 130 -20.01 -19.55 5.46
CA TYR A 130 -20.48 -19.44 6.83
C TYR A 130 -19.78 -18.32 7.57
N ILE A 131 -20.59 -17.46 8.21
CA ILE A 131 -20.12 -16.38 9.10
C ILE A 131 -20.98 -16.37 10.36
N SER A 132 -20.40 -15.96 11.48
CA SER A 132 -21.11 -15.68 12.71
C SER A 132 -20.89 -14.25 13.18
N THR A 133 -21.67 -13.78 14.13
CA THR A 133 -21.55 -12.45 14.72
C THR A 133 -20.18 -12.21 15.40
N THR A 134 -19.48 -13.28 15.76
CA THR A 134 -18.17 -13.27 16.41
C THR A 134 -17.00 -13.46 15.42
N SER A 135 -17.29 -13.52 14.11
CA SER A 135 -16.23 -13.65 13.10
C SER A 135 -15.29 -12.45 13.10
N MET A 136 -13.99 -12.72 13.17
CA MET A 136 -12.95 -11.69 13.19
C MET A 136 -12.66 -11.17 11.77
N ALA A 137 -12.48 -9.85 11.63
CA ALA A 137 -12.12 -9.22 10.36
C ALA A 137 -10.78 -9.76 9.81
N ALA A 138 -10.67 -9.84 8.49
CA ALA A 138 -9.55 -10.49 7.81
C ALA A 138 -8.20 -9.83 8.10
N ASP A 139 -8.16 -8.50 8.16
CA ASP A 139 -6.95 -7.73 8.48
C ASP A 139 -6.44 -8.03 9.90
N LEU A 140 -7.33 -8.08 10.89
CA LEU A 140 -6.96 -8.41 12.28
C LEU A 140 -6.48 -9.85 12.40
N THR A 141 -7.09 -10.81 11.71
CA THR A 141 -6.65 -12.20 11.76
C THR A 141 -5.28 -12.40 11.11
N LEU A 142 -5.00 -11.69 10.01
CA LEU A 142 -3.68 -11.69 9.37
C LEU A 142 -2.61 -11.04 10.25
N VAL A 143 -2.93 -9.94 10.94
CA VAL A 143 -2.02 -9.31 11.92
C VAL A 143 -1.74 -10.28 13.07
N THR A 144 -2.76 -10.96 13.60
CA THR A 144 -2.60 -11.95 14.68
C THR A 144 -1.73 -13.11 14.24
N ALA A 145 -1.93 -13.64 13.02
CA ALA A 145 -1.08 -14.69 12.47
C ALA A 145 0.39 -14.24 12.31
N ASN A 146 0.64 -12.95 12.00
CA ASN A 146 1.99 -12.37 12.01
C ASN A 146 2.59 -12.32 13.42
N ILE A 147 1.83 -11.89 14.42
CA ILE A 147 2.27 -11.84 15.83
C ILE A 147 2.59 -13.25 16.34
N ALA A 148 1.77 -14.23 15.97
CA ALA A 148 1.98 -15.63 16.29
C ALA A 148 3.16 -16.27 15.52
N LEU A 149 3.82 -15.52 14.62
CA LEU A 149 4.91 -16.00 13.77
C LEU A 149 4.50 -17.22 12.92
N ALA A 150 3.23 -17.31 12.50
CA ALA A 150 2.74 -18.37 11.66
C ALA A 150 3.53 -18.44 10.35
N GLY A 151 3.88 -19.65 9.88
CA GLY A 151 4.68 -19.81 8.68
C GLY A 151 5.04 -21.28 8.40
N PRO A 152 5.76 -21.55 7.30
CA PRO A 152 6.16 -22.90 6.94
C PRO A 152 6.90 -23.63 8.07
N GLY A 153 6.55 -24.89 8.28
CA GLY A 153 7.14 -25.75 9.32
C GLY A 153 6.63 -25.46 10.75
N LYS A 154 5.61 -24.59 10.90
CA LYS A 154 5.01 -24.27 12.20
C LYS A 154 3.59 -24.82 12.29
N LEU A 155 3.20 -25.24 13.48
CA LEU A 155 1.84 -25.59 13.85
C LEU A 155 1.16 -24.38 14.51
N PHE A 156 -0.02 -24.04 14.04
CA PHE A 156 -0.89 -23.04 14.61
C PHE A 156 -2.16 -23.73 15.15
N TYR A 157 -2.47 -23.52 16.41
CA TYR A 157 -3.66 -24.11 17.04
C TYR A 157 -4.53 -23.04 17.65
N ASP A 158 -5.83 -23.05 17.32
CA ASP A 158 -6.84 -22.17 17.88
C ASP A 158 -7.88 -23.01 18.64
N PRO A 159 -7.91 -22.96 19.97
CA PRO A 159 -8.86 -23.73 20.78
C PRO A 159 -10.30 -23.15 20.75
N PHE A 160 -10.50 -21.99 20.15
CA PHE A 160 -11.79 -21.29 20.02
C PHE A 160 -12.01 -20.84 18.57
N ALA A 161 -11.91 -21.79 17.67
CA ALA A 161 -11.76 -21.51 16.23
C ALA A 161 -12.95 -20.75 15.61
N GLY A 162 -14.16 -20.94 16.14
CA GLY A 162 -15.38 -20.31 15.63
C GLY A 162 -15.52 -20.57 14.13
N THR A 163 -15.55 -19.51 13.32
CA THR A 163 -15.62 -19.61 11.85
C THR A 163 -14.26 -19.88 11.18
N GLY A 164 -13.23 -20.25 11.94
CA GLY A 164 -11.91 -20.59 11.43
C GLY A 164 -11.07 -19.40 10.93
N SER A 165 -11.38 -18.18 11.38
CA SER A 165 -10.72 -16.98 10.87
C SER A 165 -9.22 -16.97 11.13
N PHE A 166 -8.77 -17.33 12.32
CA PHE A 166 -7.35 -17.37 12.69
C PHE A 166 -6.61 -18.55 12.03
N PRO A 167 -7.10 -19.81 12.08
CA PRO A 167 -6.48 -20.92 11.36
C PRO A 167 -6.32 -20.65 9.88
N LEU A 168 -7.32 -20.04 9.23
CA LEU A 168 -7.28 -19.70 7.81
C LEU A 168 -6.17 -18.68 7.52
N ALA A 169 -6.05 -17.62 8.34
CA ALA A 169 -5.00 -16.62 8.20
C ALA A 169 -3.59 -17.21 8.42
N ALA A 170 -3.45 -18.11 9.39
CA ALA A 170 -2.18 -18.80 9.63
C ALA A 170 -1.79 -19.73 8.46
N SER A 171 -2.77 -20.45 7.88
CA SER A 171 -2.56 -21.26 6.68
C SER A 171 -2.13 -20.43 5.47
N ALA A 172 -2.66 -19.20 5.32
CA ALA A 172 -2.24 -18.28 4.27
C ALA A 172 -0.75 -17.91 4.34
N PHE A 173 -0.16 -17.98 5.51
CA PHE A 173 1.27 -17.79 5.73
C PHE A 173 2.07 -19.11 5.71
N GLY A 174 1.43 -20.23 5.36
CA GLY A 174 2.08 -21.52 5.18
C GLY A 174 2.21 -22.35 6.45
N ALA A 175 1.56 -21.97 7.55
CA ALA A 175 1.50 -22.81 8.74
C ALA A 175 0.54 -23.99 8.55
N VAL A 176 0.81 -25.11 9.23
CA VAL A 176 -0.19 -26.15 9.42
C VAL A 176 -1.14 -25.66 10.51
N SER A 177 -2.41 -25.46 10.17
CA SER A 177 -3.38 -24.89 11.09
C SER A 177 -4.37 -25.93 11.57
N TRP A 178 -4.70 -25.81 12.85
CA TRP A 178 -5.69 -26.65 13.53
C TRP A 178 -6.54 -25.78 14.43
N GLY A 179 -7.80 -26.15 14.60
CA GLY A 179 -8.71 -25.49 15.51
C GLY A 179 -9.70 -26.45 16.14
N SER A 180 -10.25 -26.06 17.27
CA SER A 180 -11.40 -26.71 17.90
C SER A 180 -12.38 -25.65 18.36
N ASP A 181 -13.66 -26.02 18.44
CA ASP A 181 -14.71 -25.16 18.99
C ASP A 181 -15.74 -26.01 19.74
N ILE A 182 -16.44 -25.39 20.66
CA ILE A 182 -17.57 -26.05 21.39
C ILE A 182 -18.83 -26.11 20.51
N ASP A 183 -18.97 -25.20 19.53
CA ASP A 183 -20.07 -25.18 18.58
C ASP A 183 -19.74 -26.12 17.40
N GLY A 184 -20.42 -27.24 17.33
CA GLY A 184 -20.25 -28.24 16.26
C GLY A 184 -20.60 -27.75 14.84
N ARG A 185 -21.02 -26.49 14.68
CA ARG A 185 -21.24 -25.84 13.38
C ARG A 185 -20.04 -25.05 12.91
N ALA A 186 -19.05 -24.87 13.77
CA ALA A 186 -17.82 -24.09 13.49
C ALA A 186 -16.84 -24.87 12.58
#